data_b83e27482dca97217536e06608c7b975
#
_entry.id   b83e27482dca97217536e06608c7b975
#
_cell.length_a   1.000
_cell.length_b   1.000
_cell.length_c   1.000
_cell.angle_alpha   90.00
_cell.angle_beta   90.00
_cell.angle_gamma   90.00
#
_symmetry.space_group_name_H-M   'P 1'
#
loop_
_entity.id
_entity.type
_entity.pdbx_description
1 polymer ?
#
loop_
_entity_poly.entity_id
_entity_poly.type
_entity_poly.pdbx_seq_one_letter_code
_entity_poly.pdbx_strand_id
1 'polypeptide(L)'
;MAAPRGLRRIGRYTLLGAVTLIVVFPIWAVLLQALKSGPDSLDHPRSLLPVDLTLDTVRAAWTQGDLGRLLLNSAFVSVAVTLGVVLTSLLAAYAFSFLHFPGRNIIFVFFLAAMLVPAEVTVVINRRTADSLGWINTYQGLIIPSLASTFGVFLVRQMFLQLPGELREAAALDGVGHMRFLWEVAAPLSRPTLGALGLFTFLGTWNAYLWPSQVINDLDHRTIQIGLESLKTPGDISRFNLITGGLVIAALPIFVMLVAFQRQLVRGLTAGAVKG
;
A
#
# COMPACT_ATOMS: atom_id res chain seq x y z
N MET A 1 19.30 -4.84 -42.80
CA MET A 1 20.17 -3.70 -42.42
C MET A 1 19.88 -3.34 -40.96
N ALA A 2 20.82 -3.58 -40.06
CA ALA A 2 20.64 -3.22 -38.63
C ALA A 2 20.90 -1.71 -38.47
N ALA A 3 19.96 -0.97 -37.88
CA ALA A 3 20.13 0.45 -37.62
C ALA A 3 21.41 0.71 -36.80
N PRO A 4 22.16 1.78 -37.09
CA PRO A 4 23.41 2.08 -36.42
C PRO A 4 23.17 2.23 -34.91
N ARG A 5 24.09 1.70 -34.11
CA ARG A 5 23.97 1.67 -32.61
C ARG A 5 23.64 3.01 -32.01
N GLY A 6 24.07 4.13 -32.62
CA GLY A 6 23.76 5.49 -32.21
C GLY A 6 22.27 5.83 -32.33
N LEU A 7 21.63 5.53 -33.47
CA LEU A 7 20.22 5.77 -33.71
C LEU A 7 19.31 5.00 -32.73
N ARG A 8 19.65 3.77 -32.42
CA ARG A 8 18.95 2.95 -31.44
C ARG A 8 19.06 3.52 -30.01
N ARG A 9 20.19 4.10 -29.64
CA ARG A 9 20.37 4.78 -28.36
C ARG A 9 19.52 6.05 -28.28
N ILE A 10 19.56 6.90 -29.30
CA ILE A 10 18.75 8.12 -29.36
C ILE A 10 17.27 7.76 -29.28
N GLY A 11 16.78 6.84 -30.11
CA GLY A 11 15.37 6.42 -30.06
C GLY A 11 14.95 5.89 -28.68
N ARG A 12 15.82 5.12 -28.00
CA ARG A 12 15.53 4.63 -26.64
C ARG A 12 15.45 5.76 -25.62
N TYR A 13 16.38 6.72 -25.65
CA TYR A 13 16.34 7.85 -24.70
C TYR A 13 15.19 8.81 -24.99
N THR A 14 14.83 9.03 -26.26
CA THR A 14 13.65 9.81 -26.63
C THR A 14 12.38 9.14 -26.13
N LEU A 15 12.23 7.83 -26.33
CA LEU A 15 11.10 7.07 -25.81
C LEU A 15 11.02 7.13 -24.27
N LEU A 16 12.15 6.91 -23.59
CA LEU A 16 12.20 7.00 -22.13
C LEU A 16 11.86 8.41 -21.65
N GLY A 17 12.36 9.46 -22.30
CA GLY A 17 12.03 10.84 -22.00
C GLY A 17 10.53 11.13 -22.17
N ALA A 18 9.95 10.69 -23.29
CA ALA A 18 8.51 10.85 -23.53
C ALA A 18 7.66 10.12 -22.50
N VAL A 19 7.99 8.87 -22.17
CA VAL A 19 7.28 8.12 -21.12
C VAL A 19 7.43 8.80 -19.76
N THR A 20 8.63 9.28 -19.43
CA THR A 20 8.87 10.01 -18.17
C THR A 20 8.00 11.28 -18.10
N LEU A 21 7.93 12.06 -19.17
CA LEU A 21 7.10 13.27 -19.23
C LEU A 21 5.62 12.93 -19.04
N ILE A 22 5.12 11.89 -19.70
CA ILE A 22 3.70 11.46 -19.57
C ILE A 22 3.40 11.06 -18.12
N VAL A 23 4.31 10.33 -17.46
CA VAL A 23 4.11 9.85 -16.09
C VAL A 23 4.23 10.98 -15.06
N VAL A 24 5.17 11.91 -15.27
CA VAL A 24 5.42 13.04 -14.35
C VAL A 24 4.38 14.14 -14.51
N PHE A 25 3.80 14.30 -15.70
CA PHE A 25 2.86 15.38 -16.00
C PHE A 25 1.68 15.49 -15.02
N PRO A 26 0.92 14.43 -14.72
CA PRO A 26 -0.18 14.54 -13.75
C PRO A 26 0.31 14.90 -12.34
N ILE A 27 1.47 14.41 -11.92
CA ILE A 27 2.07 14.75 -10.62
C ILE A 27 2.43 16.24 -10.61
N TRP A 28 3.07 16.72 -11.67
CA TRP A 28 3.39 18.13 -11.85
C TRP A 28 2.13 19.01 -11.80
N ALA A 29 1.06 18.61 -12.51
CA ALA A 29 -0.19 19.36 -12.53
C ALA A 29 -0.83 19.48 -11.13
N VAL A 30 -0.82 18.42 -10.33
CA VAL A 30 -1.33 18.44 -8.95
C VAL A 30 -0.46 19.33 -8.05
N LEU A 31 0.87 19.19 -8.13
CA LEU A 31 1.80 20.03 -7.37
C LEU A 31 1.64 21.52 -7.72
N LEU A 32 1.55 21.81 -9.01
CA LEU A 32 1.34 23.16 -9.49
C LEU A 32 0.03 23.75 -8.94
N GLN A 33 -1.07 23.00 -9.03
CA GLN A 33 -2.37 23.46 -8.55
C GLN A 33 -2.38 23.67 -7.03
N ALA A 34 -1.65 22.85 -6.27
CA ALA A 34 -1.50 23.03 -4.83
C ALA A 34 -0.69 24.28 -4.45
N LEU A 35 0.17 24.77 -5.35
CA LEU A 35 1.01 25.93 -5.15
C LEU A 35 0.44 27.23 -5.74
N LYS A 36 -0.68 27.19 -6.44
CA LYS A 36 -1.39 28.38 -6.91
C LYS A 36 -2.16 29.07 -5.81
N SER A 37 -2.23 30.39 -5.86
CA SER A 37 -3.17 31.15 -5.02
C SER A 37 -4.63 30.85 -5.40
N GLY A 38 -5.57 31.13 -4.50
CA GLY A 38 -6.99 30.98 -4.78
C GLY A 38 -7.45 31.78 -6.01
N PRO A 39 -7.11 33.09 -6.12
CA PRO A 39 -7.39 33.89 -7.31
C PRO A 39 -6.74 33.34 -8.58
N ASP A 40 -5.45 33.00 -8.57
CA ASP A 40 -4.77 32.46 -9.74
C ASP A 40 -5.40 31.14 -10.25
N SER A 41 -5.90 30.31 -9.35
CA SER A 41 -6.59 29.06 -9.70
C SER A 41 -7.95 29.30 -10.37
N LEU A 42 -8.65 30.38 -10.01
CA LEU A 42 -9.93 30.77 -10.60
C LEU A 42 -9.73 31.46 -11.95
N ASP A 43 -8.76 32.37 -12.03
CA ASP A 43 -8.53 33.17 -13.24
C ASP A 43 -7.77 32.38 -14.31
N HIS A 44 -6.87 31.50 -13.90
CA HIS A 44 -6.00 30.72 -14.80
C HIS A 44 -6.05 29.20 -14.50
N PRO A 45 -7.23 28.54 -14.54
CA PRO A 45 -7.38 27.14 -14.11
C PRO A 45 -6.57 26.15 -14.96
N ARG A 46 -6.29 26.48 -16.22
CA ARG A 46 -5.54 25.62 -17.16
C ARG A 46 -4.08 26.01 -17.34
N SER A 47 -3.61 27.05 -16.65
CA SER A 47 -2.20 27.46 -16.74
C SER A 47 -1.29 26.36 -16.18
N LEU A 48 -0.30 25.96 -16.97
CA LEU A 48 0.76 25.02 -16.57
C LEU A 48 1.92 25.69 -15.84
N LEU A 49 1.85 27.01 -15.66
CA LEU A 49 2.79 27.81 -14.89
C LEU A 49 2.00 28.66 -13.90
N PRO A 50 2.38 28.71 -12.63
CA PRO A 50 1.73 29.58 -11.65
C PRO A 50 2.11 31.03 -11.93
N VAL A 51 1.14 31.93 -11.79
CA VAL A 51 1.38 33.36 -11.81
C VAL A 51 1.88 33.79 -10.43
N ASP A 52 1.18 33.29 -9.37
CA ASP A 52 1.56 33.54 -7.98
C ASP A 52 1.79 32.19 -7.25
N LEU A 53 3.05 31.92 -6.90
CA LEU A 53 3.42 30.76 -6.07
C LEU A 53 3.16 31.06 -4.60
N THR A 54 2.33 30.25 -3.95
CA THR A 54 2.03 30.36 -2.52
C THR A 54 1.91 28.98 -1.87
N LEU A 55 2.16 28.91 -0.57
CA LEU A 55 1.88 27.76 0.26
C LEU A 55 0.54 27.87 1.01
N ASP A 56 -0.22 28.94 0.76
CA ASP A 56 -1.46 29.21 1.50
C ASP A 56 -2.48 28.11 1.27
N THR A 57 -2.57 27.58 0.05
CA THR A 57 -3.44 26.44 -0.29
C THR A 57 -3.08 25.19 0.53
N VAL A 58 -1.79 24.88 0.64
CA VAL A 58 -1.31 23.73 1.43
C VAL A 58 -1.55 23.97 2.92
N ARG A 59 -1.31 25.20 3.40
CA ARG A 59 -1.55 25.60 4.79
C ARG A 59 -3.03 25.57 5.14
N ALA A 60 -3.89 26.06 4.25
CA ALA A 60 -5.34 26.02 4.42
C ALA A 60 -5.85 24.56 4.45
N ALA A 61 -5.35 23.70 3.56
CA ALA A 61 -5.67 22.27 3.58
C ALA A 61 -5.29 21.64 4.92
N TRP A 62 -4.08 21.94 5.44
CA TRP A 62 -3.61 21.43 6.72
C TRP A 62 -4.52 21.82 7.89
N THR A 63 -4.88 23.11 7.97
CA THR A 63 -5.65 23.65 9.11
C THR A 63 -7.15 23.37 9.02
N GLN A 64 -7.75 23.52 7.84
CA GLN A 64 -9.19 23.33 7.65
C GLN A 64 -9.59 21.87 7.50
N GLY A 65 -8.68 21.04 6.97
CA GLY A 65 -8.91 19.61 6.75
C GLY A 65 -8.56 18.72 7.93
N ASP A 66 -8.04 19.25 9.03
CA ASP A 66 -7.50 18.49 10.18
C ASP A 66 -6.53 17.36 9.73
N LEU A 67 -5.73 17.67 8.68
CA LEU A 67 -4.89 16.66 8.02
C LEU A 67 -3.88 16.01 8.96
N GLY A 68 -3.48 16.69 10.02
CA GLY A 68 -2.59 16.13 11.05
C GLY A 68 -3.17 14.86 11.69
N ARG A 69 -4.43 14.93 12.12
CA ARG A 69 -5.15 13.78 12.71
C ARG A 69 -5.36 12.69 11.67
N LEU A 70 -5.81 13.05 10.47
CA LEU A 70 -6.06 12.10 9.39
C LEU A 70 -4.79 11.32 9.01
N LEU A 71 -3.63 12.00 8.96
CA LEU A 71 -2.33 11.37 8.70
C LEU A 71 -1.92 10.42 9.83
N LEU A 72 -2.10 10.84 11.09
CA LEU A 72 -1.79 9.99 12.25
C LEU A 72 -2.65 8.74 12.28
N ASN A 73 -3.96 8.87 12.03
CA ASN A 73 -4.89 7.74 11.94
C ASN A 73 -4.47 6.79 10.82
N SER A 74 -4.21 7.33 9.63
CA SER A 74 -3.76 6.51 8.48
C SER A 74 -2.43 5.83 8.75
N ALA A 75 -1.47 6.51 9.36
CA ALA A 75 -0.18 5.94 9.72
C ALA A 75 -0.36 4.81 10.74
N PHE A 76 -1.13 5.04 11.79
CA PHE A 76 -1.42 4.04 12.81
C PHE A 76 -2.10 2.80 12.23
N VAL A 77 -3.18 2.98 11.46
CA VAL A 77 -3.92 1.88 10.85
C VAL A 77 -3.05 1.13 9.85
N SER A 78 -2.32 1.85 8.98
CA SER A 78 -1.47 1.22 7.96
C SER A 78 -0.32 0.43 8.57
N VAL A 79 0.32 0.95 9.62
CA VAL A 79 1.39 0.24 10.34
C VAL A 79 0.82 -0.98 11.07
N ALA A 80 -0.29 -0.83 11.79
CA ALA A 80 -0.91 -1.93 12.53
C ALA A 80 -1.36 -3.07 11.60
N VAL A 81 -2.03 -2.75 10.49
CA VAL A 81 -2.44 -3.74 9.48
C VAL A 81 -1.22 -4.40 8.85
N THR A 82 -0.18 -3.62 8.51
CA THR A 82 1.04 -4.17 7.90
C THR A 82 1.73 -5.17 8.82
N LEU A 83 1.95 -4.80 10.08
CA LEU A 83 2.58 -5.70 11.06
C LEU A 83 1.73 -6.95 11.28
N GLY A 84 0.41 -6.78 11.41
CA GLY A 84 -0.52 -7.89 11.58
C GLY A 84 -0.55 -8.82 10.37
N VAL A 85 -0.61 -8.30 9.14
CA VAL A 85 -0.59 -9.11 7.91
C VAL A 85 0.73 -9.84 7.75
N VAL A 86 1.86 -9.18 8.00
CA VAL A 86 3.18 -9.84 7.93
C VAL A 86 3.25 -10.98 8.95
N LEU A 87 2.81 -10.75 10.17
CA LEU A 87 2.82 -11.75 11.22
C LEU A 87 1.90 -12.95 10.92
N THR A 88 0.64 -12.69 10.59
CA THR A 88 -0.34 -13.74 10.26
C THR A 88 0.06 -14.53 9.03
N SER A 89 0.57 -13.83 7.99
CA SER A 89 1.07 -14.48 6.77
C SER A 89 2.29 -15.35 7.04
N LEU A 90 3.23 -14.88 7.88
CA LEU A 90 4.42 -15.62 8.26
C LEU A 90 4.05 -16.92 8.97
N LEU A 91 3.16 -16.84 9.97
CA LEU A 91 2.72 -17.99 10.76
C LEU A 91 1.92 -19.00 9.90
N ALA A 92 0.97 -18.52 9.11
CA ALA A 92 0.17 -19.37 8.23
C ALA A 92 1.02 -20.02 7.13
N ALA A 93 1.89 -19.25 6.48
CA ALA A 93 2.81 -19.78 5.47
C ALA A 93 3.74 -20.84 6.05
N TYR A 94 4.22 -20.64 7.28
CA TYR A 94 5.02 -21.65 7.99
C TYR A 94 4.25 -22.95 8.19
N ALA A 95 3.02 -22.88 8.67
CA ALA A 95 2.16 -24.03 8.84
C ALA A 95 1.95 -24.78 7.52
N PHE A 96 1.63 -24.07 6.44
CA PHE A 96 1.39 -24.64 5.10
C PHE A 96 2.68 -25.14 4.41
N SER A 97 3.87 -24.73 4.84
CA SER A 97 5.14 -25.16 4.24
C SER A 97 5.78 -26.31 5.02
N PHE A 98 5.85 -26.22 6.33
CA PHE A 98 6.71 -27.06 7.15
C PHE A 98 5.98 -28.01 8.10
N LEU A 99 4.71 -27.74 8.46
CA LEU A 99 3.94 -28.63 9.29
C LEU A 99 3.24 -29.70 8.47
N HIS A 100 3.09 -30.89 9.05
CA HIS A 100 2.34 -31.99 8.46
C HIS A 100 1.01 -32.16 9.21
N PHE A 101 -0.09 -31.86 8.53
CA PHE A 101 -1.44 -32.08 9.05
C PHE A 101 -2.37 -32.56 7.94
N PRO A 102 -3.42 -33.34 8.28
CA PRO A 102 -4.35 -33.87 7.29
C PRO A 102 -5.07 -32.73 6.56
N GLY A 103 -5.24 -32.89 5.26
CA GLY A 103 -5.94 -31.90 4.42
C GLY A 103 -5.18 -30.62 4.09
N ARG A 104 -3.91 -30.47 4.50
CA ARG A 104 -3.09 -29.25 4.30
C ARG A 104 -3.21 -28.66 2.88
N ASN A 105 -3.05 -29.49 1.87
CA ASN A 105 -3.06 -29.02 0.49
C ASN A 105 -4.48 -28.61 0.04
N ILE A 106 -5.49 -29.32 0.48
CA ILE A 106 -6.91 -29.01 0.19
C ILE A 106 -7.28 -27.70 0.84
N ILE A 107 -6.97 -27.52 2.13
CA ILE A 107 -7.21 -26.28 2.87
C ILE A 107 -6.49 -25.11 2.19
N PHE A 108 -5.24 -25.31 1.75
CA PHE A 108 -4.49 -24.26 1.05
C PHE A 108 -5.13 -23.87 -0.29
N VAL A 109 -5.66 -24.84 -1.07
CA VAL A 109 -6.37 -24.56 -2.33
C VAL A 109 -7.65 -23.76 -2.05
N PHE A 110 -8.46 -24.14 -1.06
CA PHE A 110 -9.64 -23.37 -0.65
C PHE A 110 -9.27 -21.97 -0.17
N PHE A 111 -8.18 -21.85 0.57
CA PHE A 111 -7.65 -20.56 1.00
C PHE A 111 -7.28 -19.69 -0.20
N LEU A 112 -6.61 -20.25 -1.22
CA LEU A 112 -6.33 -19.53 -2.46
C LEU A 112 -7.59 -19.17 -3.23
N ALA A 113 -8.61 -20.04 -3.23
CA ALA A 113 -9.88 -19.75 -3.90
C ALA A 113 -10.57 -18.49 -3.33
N ALA A 114 -10.31 -18.14 -2.06
CA ALA A 114 -10.81 -16.89 -1.48
C ALA A 114 -10.29 -15.64 -2.21
N MET A 115 -9.15 -15.70 -2.91
CA MET A 115 -8.67 -14.58 -3.74
C MET A 115 -9.56 -14.29 -4.96
N LEU A 116 -10.36 -15.26 -5.39
CA LEU A 116 -11.26 -15.09 -6.52
C LEU A 116 -12.54 -14.31 -6.15
N VAL A 117 -12.79 -14.14 -4.84
CA VAL A 117 -13.94 -13.36 -4.36
C VAL A 117 -13.56 -11.89 -4.33
N PRO A 118 -14.21 -11.02 -5.14
CA PRO A 118 -13.94 -9.60 -5.10
C PRO A 118 -14.26 -9.01 -3.71
N ALA A 119 -13.36 -8.18 -3.18
CA ALA A 119 -13.52 -7.55 -1.86
C ALA A 119 -14.80 -6.70 -1.79
N GLU A 120 -15.20 -6.09 -2.90
CA GLU A 120 -16.39 -5.26 -3.03
C GLU A 120 -17.68 -6.02 -2.74
N VAL A 121 -17.74 -7.31 -3.09
CA VAL A 121 -18.91 -8.16 -2.83
C VAL A 121 -19.06 -8.46 -1.34
N THR A 122 -17.95 -8.63 -0.64
CA THR A 122 -17.96 -8.99 0.78
C THR A 122 -18.14 -7.80 1.71
N VAL A 123 -17.96 -6.58 1.22
CA VAL A 123 -17.94 -5.36 2.03
C VAL A 123 -19.24 -5.17 2.85
N VAL A 124 -20.40 -5.44 2.25
CA VAL A 124 -21.69 -5.25 2.92
C VAL A 124 -21.88 -6.26 4.07
N ILE A 125 -21.47 -7.50 3.86
CA ILE A 125 -21.56 -8.56 4.89
C ILE A 125 -20.56 -8.27 6.00
N ASN A 126 -19.33 -7.91 5.64
CA ASN A 126 -18.29 -7.55 6.61
C ASN A 126 -18.70 -6.34 7.46
N ARG A 127 -19.37 -5.33 6.86
CA ARG A 127 -19.91 -4.19 7.60
C ARG A 127 -20.96 -4.63 8.63
N ARG A 128 -21.91 -5.51 8.26
CA ARG A 128 -22.91 -6.04 9.19
C ARG A 128 -22.25 -6.79 10.35
N THR A 129 -21.22 -7.58 10.05
CA THR A 129 -20.44 -8.27 11.09
C THR A 129 -19.73 -7.27 12.01
N ALA A 130 -19.08 -6.26 11.47
CA ALA A 130 -18.44 -5.21 12.27
C ALA A 130 -19.45 -4.45 13.13
N ASP A 131 -20.63 -4.17 12.60
CA ASP A 131 -21.72 -3.52 13.34
C ASP A 131 -22.22 -4.39 14.52
N SER A 132 -22.47 -5.68 14.25
CA SER A 132 -22.90 -6.64 15.30
C SER A 132 -21.86 -6.83 16.41
N LEU A 133 -20.58 -6.59 16.13
CA LEU A 133 -19.47 -6.65 17.08
C LEU A 133 -19.21 -5.31 17.78
N GLY A 134 -19.96 -4.24 17.45
CA GLY A 134 -19.72 -2.91 17.98
C GLY A 134 -18.42 -2.25 17.49
N TRP A 135 -17.96 -2.62 16.30
CA TRP A 135 -16.69 -2.13 15.73
C TRP A 135 -16.85 -0.95 14.77
N ILE A 136 -18.06 -0.42 14.62
CA ILE A 136 -18.29 0.83 13.86
C ILE A 136 -17.66 1.99 14.64
N ASN A 137 -16.99 2.91 13.91
CA ASN A 137 -16.24 4.03 14.47
C ASN A 137 -15.14 3.62 15.46
N THR A 138 -14.42 2.53 15.16
CA THR A 138 -13.30 2.07 15.99
C THR A 138 -12.11 1.63 15.13
N TYR A 139 -10.91 1.68 15.72
CA TYR A 139 -9.71 1.15 15.08
C TYR A 139 -9.77 -0.37 14.88
N GLN A 140 -10.45 -1.12 15.76
CA GLN A 140 -10.66 -2.56 15.61
C GLN A 140 -11.41 -2.87 14.31
N GLY A 141 -12.43 -2.10 13.99
CA GLY A 141 -13.19 -2.23 12.75
C GLY A 141 -12.35 -1.96 11.50
N LEU A 142 -11.37 -1.06 11.58
CA LEU A 142 -10.44 -0.79 10.48
C LEU A 142 -9.37 -1.87 10.32
N ILE A 143 -8.83 -2.37 11.44
CA ILE A 143 -7.61 -3.20 11.46
C ILE A 143 -7.92 -4.69 11.35
N ILE A 144 -8.78 -5.22 12.23
CA ILE A 144 -8.94 -6.67 12.40
C ILE A 144 -9.40 -7.38 11.12
N PRO A 145 -10.40 -6.88 10.37
CA PRO A 145 -10.84 -7.54 9.13
C PRO A 145 -9.76 -7.57 8.04
N SER A 146 -8.77 -6.69 8.12
CA SER A 146 -7.69 -6.57 7.14
C SER A 146 -6.47 -7.45 7.45
N LEU A 147 -6.43 -8.13 8.62
CA LEU A 147 -5.26 -8.92 9.04
C LEU A 147 -5.10 -10.24 8.28
N ALA A 148 -6.16 -10.76 7.68
CA ALA A 148 -6.11 -12.00 6.90
C ALA A 148 -5.79 -11.68 5.44
N SER A 149 -4.57 -11.97 5.01
CA SER A 149 -4.11 -11.77 3.64
C SER A 149 -3.77 -13.08 2.95
N THR A 150 -4.63 -13.54 2.07
CA THR A 150 -4.36 -14.73 1.23
C THR A 150 -3.14 -14.52 0.34
N PHE A 151 -2.99 -13.33 -0.24
CA PHE A 151 -1.81 -12.97 -1.03
C PHE A 151 -0.54 -13.03 -0.19
N GLY A 152 -0.58 -12.51 1.05
CA GLY A 152 0.57 -12.52 1.96
C GLY A 152 1.00 -13.96 2.30
N VAL A 153 0.05 -14.82 2.66
CA VAL A 153 0.34 -16.24 2.96
C VAL A 153 0.91 -16.94 1.73
N PHE A 154 0.32 -16.74 0.55
CA PHE A 154 0.83 -17.31 -0.70
C PHE A 154 2.27 -16.87 -0.98
N LEU A 155 2.54 -15.58 -0.93
CA LEU A 155 3.86 -15.00 -1.23
C LEU A 155 4.94 -15.55 -0.30
N VAL A 156 4.69 -15.54 1.01
CA VAL A 156 5.64 -16.04 2.01
C VAL A 156 5.82 -17.55 1.89
N ARG A 157 4.75 -18.31 1.61
CA ARG A 157 4.84 -19.75 1.38
C ARG A 157 5.70 -20.07 0.14
N GLN A 158 5.57 -19.32 -0.95
CA GLN A 158 6.41 -19.54 -2.14
C GLN A 158 7.89 -19.31 -1.83
N MET A 159 8.21 -18.35 -0.98
CA MET A 159 9.58 -18.14 -0.49
C MET A 159 10.06 -19.30 0.39
N PHE A 160 9.23 -19.79 1.32
CA PHE A 160 9.60 -20.90 2.21
C PHE A 160 9.86 -22.20 1.43
N LEU A 161 9.10 -22.44 0.35
CA LEU A 161 9.32 -23.61 -0.50
C LEU A 161 10.64 -23.55 -1.29
N GLN A 162 11.30 -22.40 -1.38
CA GLN A 162 12.60 -22.23 -2.02
C GLN A 162 13.77 -22.44 -1.05
N LEU A 163 13.51 -22.52 0.26
CA LEU A 163 14.55 -22.78 1.24
C LEU A 163 15.05 -24.23 1.12
N PRO A 164 16.38 -24.45 1.15
CA PRO A 164 16.95 -25.79 1.12
C PRO A 164 16.42 -26.63 2.29
N GLY A 165 16.02 -27.88 2.02
CA GLY A 165 15.50 -28.81 3.03
C GLY A 165 16.52 -29.12 4.14
N GLU A 166 17.80 -29.15 3.75
CA GLU A 166 18.93 -29.40 4.65
C GLU A 166 18.97 -28.43 5.83
N LEU A 167 18.52 -27.17 5.65
CA LEU A 167 18.46 -26.19 6.77
C LEU A 167 17.52 -26.64 7.87
N ARG A 168 16.41 -27.28 7.51
CA ARG A 168 15.46 -27.77 8.48
C ARG A 168 15.94 -29.08 9.14
N GLU A 169 16.55 -29.97 8.35
CA GLU A 169 17.13 -31.23 8.84
C GLU A 169 18.24 -30.94 9.83
N ALA A 170 19.17 -30.02 9.49
CA ALA A 170 20.23 -29.59 10.40
C ALA A 170 19.67 -28.99 11.70
N ALA A 171 18.69 -28.09 11.59
CA ALA A 171 18.04 -27.50 12.75
C ALA A 171 17.35 -28.55 13.64
N ALA A 172 16.75 -29.58 13.05
CA ALA A 172 16.14 -30.68 13.80
C ALA A 172 17.19 -31.55 14.53
N LEU A 173 18.33 -31.80 13.90
CA LEU A 173 19.46 -32.51 14.53
C LEU A 173 20.03 -31.72 15.71
N ASP A 174 20.06 -30.38 15.61
CA ASP A 174 20.47 -29.48 16.70
C ASP A 174 19.38 -29.29 17.78
N GLY A 175 18.24 -29.99 17.68
CA GLY A 175 17.12 -29.89 18.64
C GLY A 175 16.33 -28.57 18.55
N VAL A 176 16.45 -27.84 17.45
CA VAL A 176 15.74 -26.57 17.25
C VAL A 176 14.25 -26.82 16.93
N GLY A 177 13.38 -26.40 17.85
CA GLY A 177 11.92 -26.51 17.68
C GLY A 177 11.37 -25.57 16.58
N HIS A 178 10.12 -25.84 16.15
CA HIS A 178 9.47 -25.13 15.04
C HIS A 178 9.46 -23.59 15.17
N MET A 179 9.09 -23.06 16.34
CA MET A 179 9.03 -21.60 16.54
C MET A 179 10.42 -20.97 16.50
N ARG A 180 11.40 -21.62 17.04
CA ARG A 180 12.78 -21.15 17.00
C ARG A 180 13.32 -21.16 15.57
N PHE A 181 13.06 -22.23 14.81
CA PHE A 181 13.40 -22.30 13.38
C PHE A 181 12.71 -21.19 12.57
N LEU A 182 11.43 -20.92 12.83
CA LEU A 182 10.71 -19.83 12.17
C LEU A 182 11.40 -18.48 12.38
N TRP A 183 11.71 -18.12 13.63
CA TRP A 183 12.20 -16.79 13.94
C TRP A 183 13.71 -16.61 13.73
N GLU A 184 14.51 -17.65 13.92
CA GLU A 184 15.97 -17.58 13.81
C GLU A 184 16.47 -17.93 12.41
N VAL A 185 15.72 -18.67 11.59
CA VAL A 185 16.16 -19.15 10.27
C VAL A 185 15.22 -18.70 9.16
N ALA A 186 13.97 -19.16 9.16
CA ALA A 186 13.06 -18.96 8.03
C ALA A 186 12.69 -17.49 7.82
N ALA A 187 12.32 -16.75 8.87
CA ALA A 187 11.95 -15.34 8.77
C ALA A 187 13.14 -14.44 8.38
N PRO A 188 14.36 -14.58 8.96
CA PRO A 188 15.53 -13.85 8.52
C PRO A 188 15.90 -14.07 7.05
N LEU A 189 15.85 -15.30 6.55
CA LEU A 189 16.12 -15.63 5.15
C LEU A 189 15.06 -15.06 4.20
N SER A 190 13.83 -14.85 4.71
CA SER A 190 12.72 -14.31 3.95
C SER A 190 12.56 -12.79 4.07
N ARG A 191 13.46 -12.08 4.73
CA ARG A 191 13.39 -10.62 4.94
C ARG A 191 13.06 -9.81 3.69
N PRO A 192 13.64 -10.09 2.50
CA PRO A 192 13.30 -9.33 1.29
C PRO A 192 11.82 -9.49 0.90
N THR A 193 11.30 -10.71 0.99
CA THR A 193 9.88 -11.02 0.68
C THR A 193 8.94 -10.41 1.73
N LEU A 194 9.28 -10.50 3.02
CA LEU A 194 8.50 -9.88 4.10
C LEU A 194 8.51 -8.36 3.97
N GLY A 195 9.64 -7.77 3.60
CA GLY A 195 9.73 -6.33 3.33
C GLY A 195 8.86 -5.89 2.14
N ALA A 196 8.86 -6.67 1.06
CA ALA A 196 7.98 -6.40 -0.08
C ALA A 196 6.49 -6.54 0.30
N LEU A 197 6.11 -7.61 1.01
CA LEU A 197 4.75 -7.79 1.53
C LEU A 197 4.34 -6.62 2.40
N GLY A 198 5.21 -6.22 3.35
CA GLY A 198 4.95 -5.09 4.24
C GLY A 198 4.72 -3.79 3.48
N LEU A 199 5.55 -3.50 2.47
CA LEU A 199 5.41 -2.31 1.65
C LEU A 199 4.10 -2.31 0.85
N PHE A 200 3.75 -3.42 0.17
CA PHE A 200 2.49 -3.52 -0.57
C PHE A 200 1.28 -3.40 0.34
N THR A 201 1.32 -4.03 1.52
CA THR A 201 0.25 -3.93 2.51
C THR A 201 0.09 -2.50 3.03
N PHE A 202 1.20 -1.85 3.37
CA PHE A 202 1.16 -0.45 3.82
C PHE A 202 0.55 0.46 2.76
N LEU A 203 1.05 0.39 1.52
CA LEU A 203 0.54 1.21 0.41
C LEU A 203 -0.95 0.92 0.13
N GLY A 204 -1.34 -0.36 0.16
CA GLY A 204 -2.75 -0.75 0.00
C GLY A 204 -3.65 -0.19 1.09
N THR A 205 -3.23 -0.29 2.35
CA THR A 205 -3.99 0.23 3.51
C THR A 205 -4.02 1.75 3.54
N TRP A 206 -2.88 2.41 3.24
CA TRP A 206 -2.82 3.88 3.16
C TRP A 206 -3.77 4.46 2.12
N ASN A 207 -3.91 3.80 0.98
CA ASN A 207 -4.80 4.20 -0.10
C ASN A 207 -6.22 3.63 0.02
N ALA A 208 -6.51 2.85 1.07
CA ALA A 208 -7.81 2.24 1.23
C ALA A 208 -8.88 3.30 1.49
N TYR A 209 -9.95 3.25 0.69
CA TYR A 209 -11.12 4.12 0.82
C TYR A 209 -12.39 3.31 1.10
N LEU A 210 -12.63 2.26 0.32
CA LEU A 210 -13.90 1.54 0.33
C LEU A 210 -14.24 0.97 1.72
N TRP A 211 -13.36 0.19 2.34
CA TRP A 211 -13.61 -0.39 3.65
C TRP A 211 -13.70 0.66 4.76
N PRO A 212 -12.72 1.57 4.91
CA PRO A 212 -12.82 2.63 5.90
C PRO A 212 -14.10 3.47 5.78
N SER A 213 -14.56 3.81 4.57
CA SER A 213 -15.79 4.58 4.37
C SER A 213 -17.06 3.85 4.78
N GLN A 214 -17.02 2.52 4.93
CA GLN A 214 -18.16 1.73 5.40
C GLN A 214 -18.25 1.65 6.92
N VAL A 215 -17.13 1.74 7.63
CA VAL A 215 -17.09 1.50 9.08
C VAL A 215 -16.81 2.76 9.90
N ILE A 216 -16.34 3.86 9.27
CA ILE A 216 -16.04 5.11 9.97
C ILE A 216 -16.98 6.21 9.48
N ASN A 217 -17.78 6.72 10.41
CA ASN A 217 -18.69 7.85 10.18
C ASN A 217 -18.30 9.08 11.04
N ASP A 218 -17.58 8.88 12.15
CA ASP A 218 -17.11 9.94 13.03
C ASP A 218 -15.89 10.68 12.44
N LEU A 219 -15.50 11.80 13.06
CA LEU A 219 -14.36 12.59 12.66
C LEU A 219 -13.04 12.05 13.25
N ASP A 220 -13.12 11.35 14.40
CA ASP A 220 -11.95 11.01 15.21
C ASP A 220 -11.14 9.86 14.60
N HIS A 221 -11.79 8.91 13.92
CA HIS A 221 -11.16 7.72 13.36
C HIS A 221 -10.96 7.78 11.84
N ARG A 222 -11.29 8.91 11.20
CA ARG A 222 -11.13 9.04 9.73
C ARG A 222 -9.69 8.86 9.30
N THR A 223 -9.51 8.08 8.23
CA THR A 223 -8.24 7.98 7.51
C THR A 223 -8.11 9.12 6.50
N ILE A 224 -6.90 9.34 5.99
CA ILE A 224 -6.61 10.44 5.06
C ILE A 224 -7.48 10.38 3.79
N GLN A 225 -7.76 9.19 3.26
CA GLN A 225 -8.56 9.04 2.03
C GLN A 225 -10.02 9.44 2.24
N ILE A 226 -10.62 9.08 3.39
CA ILE A 226 -11.99 9.53 3.74
C ILE A 226 -12.00 11.03 3.99
N GLY A 227 -10.98 11.54 4.69
CA GLY A 227 -10.87 12.96 4.98
C GLY A 227 -10.77 13.82 3.71
N LEU A 228 -9.93 13.42 2.76
CA LEU A 228 -9.81 14.10 1.47
C LEU A 228 -11.13 14.08 0.67
N GLU A 229 -11.84 12.95 0.70
CA GLU A 229 -13.16 12.86 0.04
C GLU A 229 -14.17 13.82 0.67
N SER A 230 -14.14 13.98 2.00
CA SER A 230 -15.04 14.89 2.71
C SER A 230 -14.79 16.38 2.43
N LEU A 231 -13.61 16.73 1.91
CA LEU A 231 -13.31 18.09 1.45
C LEU A 231 -13.95 18.43 0.10
N LYS A 232 -14.40 17.42 -0.66
CA LYS A 232 -15.08 17.63 -1.94
C LYS A 232 -16.47 18.22 -1.71
N THR A 233 -16.71 19.38 -2.30
CA THR A 233 -18.06 19.97 -2.36
C THR A 233 -18.41 20.14 -3.84
N PRO A 234 -19.45 19.47 -4.34
CA PRO A 234 -19.86 19.61 -5.73
C PRO A 234 -20.14 21.07 -6.08
N GLY A 235 -19.51 21.57 -7.16
CA GLY A 235 -19.72 22.93 -7.66
C GLY A 235 -18.87 24.02 -6.98
N ASP A 236 -18.12 23.71 -5.93
CA ASP A 236 -17.26 24.68 -5.25
C ASP A 236 -15.79 24.56 -5.73
N ILE A 237 -15.44 25.37 -6.72
CA ILE A 237 -14.09 25.42 -7.29
C ILE A 237 -13.06 25.89 -6.24
N SER A 238 -13.47 26.73 -5.29
CA SER A 238 -12.56 27.22 -4.26
C SER A 238 -12.01 26.09 -3.37
N ARG A 239 -12.80 25.03 -3.16
CA ARG A 239 -12.37 23.85 -2.41
C ARG A 239 -11.50 22.88 -3.22
N PHE A 240 -11.48 23.02 -4.54
CA PHE A 240 -10.60 22.20 -5.39
C PHE A 240 -9.12 22.40 -5.02
N ASN A 241 -8.74 23.62 -4.66
CA ASN A 241 -7.40 23.93 -4.19
C ASN A 241 -7.09 23.25 -2.85
N LEU A 242 -8.05 23.22 -1.92
CA LEU A 242 -7.89 22.52 -0.64
C LEU A 242 -7.64 21.03 -0.84
N ILE A 243 -8.36 20.41 -1.78
CA ILE A 243 -8.17 18.99 -2.10
C ILE A 243 -6.78 18.76 -2.68
N THR A 244 -6.32 19.59 -3.63
CA THR A 244 -4.99 19.44 -4.22
C THR A 244 -3.87 19.64 -3.20
N GLY A 245 -4.01 20.62 -2.31
CA GLY A 245 -3.11 20.80 -1.16
C GLY A 245 -3.09 19.58 -0.24
N GLY A 246 -4.26 19.03 0.08
CA GLY A 246 -4.42 17.81 0.86
C GLY A 246 -3.81 16.58 0.18
N LEU A 247 -3.98 16.43 -1.14
CA LEU A 247 -3.39 15.35 -1.92
C LEU A 247 -1.86 15.38 -1.89
N VAL A 248 -1.25 16.55 -1.98
CA VAL A 248 0.21 16.72 -1.88
C VAL A 248 0.69 16.27 -0.50
N ILE A 249 0.01 16.70 0.57
CA ILE A 249 0.35 16.29 1.95
C ILE A 249 0.18 14.78 2.12
N ALA A 250 -0.92 14.20 1.63
CA ALA A 250 -1.20 12.77 1.73
C ALA A 250 -0.22 11.91 0.93
N ALA A 251 0.38 12.46 -0.13
CA ALA A 251 1.38 11.77 -0.95
C ALA A 251 2.76 11.73 -0.30
N LEU A 252 3.11 12.66 0.60
CA LEU A 252 4.43 12.75 1.21
C LEU A 252 4.90 11.47 1.88
N PRO A 253 4.11 10.81 2.76
CA PRO A 253 4.53 9.55 3.39
C PRO A 253 4.78 8.43 2.38
N ILE A 254 3.97 8.36 1.31
CA ILE A 254 4.15 7.40 0.21
C ILE A 254 5.48 7.66 -0.50
N PHE A 255 5.78 8.91 -0.83
CA PHE A 255 7.04 9.31 -1.46
C PHE A 255 8.24 8.94 -0.59
N VAL A 256 8.19 9.26 0.70
CA VAL A 256 9.25 8.91 1.66
C VAL A 256 9.46 7.39 1.69
N MET A 257 8.38 6.62 1.76
CA MET A 257 8.47 5.16 1.72
C MET A 257 9.06 4.63 0.41
N LEU A 258 8.60 5.14 -0.74
CA LEU A 258 9.11 4.72 -2.04
C LEU A 258 10.62 4.99 -2.16
N VAL A 259 11.09 6.16 -1.73
CA VAL A 259 12.52 6.50 -1.74
C VAL A 259 13.30 5.61 -0.77
N ALA A 260 12.78 5.38 0.44
CA ALA A 260 13.43 4.54 1.44
C ALA A 260 13.54 3.07 1.00
N PHE A 261 12.51 2.55 0.34
CA PHE A 261 12.38 1.13 -0.02
C PHE A 261 12.59 0.82 -1.51
N GLN A 262 12.97 1.81 -2.35
CA GLN A 262 13.15 1.62 -3.80
C GLN A 262 14.06 0.44 -4.15
N ARG A 263 15.14 0.20 -3.39
CA ARG A 263 16.05 -0.92 -3.62
C ARG A 263 15.41 -2.28 -3.35
N GLN A 264 14.57 -2.37 -2.32
CA GLN A 264 13.83 -3.58 -1.98
C GLN A 264 12.75 -3.88 -3.03
N LEU A 265 12.05 -2.84 -3.51
CA LEU A 265 11.07 -2.96 -4.61
C LEU A 265 11.71 -3.56 -5.87
N VAL A 266 12.82 -2.98 -6.31
CA VAL A 266 13.53 -3.47 -7.51
C VAL A 266 14.00 -4.91 -7.32
N ARG A 267 14.58 -5.27 -6.18
CA ARG A 267 15.04 -6.63 -5.88
C ARG A 267 13.89 -7.62 -5.78
N GLY A 268 12.77 -7.25 -5.14
CA GLY A 268 11.60 -8.11 -5.00
C GLY A 268 10.92 -8.41 -6.34
N LEU A 269 10.84 -7.41 -7.22
CA LEU A 269 10.26 -7.57 -8.56
C LEU A 269 11.17 -8.35 -9.51
N THR A 270 12.50 -8.21 -9.38
CA THR A 270 13.45 -8.90 -10.24
C THR A 270 13.74 -10.34 -9.80
N ALA A 271 13.58 -10.68 -8.53
CA ALA A 271 13.76 -12.05 -8.04
C ALA A 271 12.77 -13.04 -8.69
N GLY A 272 11.61 -12.58 -9.15
CA GLY A 272 10.64 -13.36 -9.92
C GLY A 272 10.89 -13.39 -11.43
N ALA A 273 11.70 -12.47 -11.97
CA ALA A 273 11.91 -12.29 -13.41
C ALA A 273 13.20 -12.93 -13.94
N VAL A 274 14.14 -13.33 -13.08
CA VAL A 274 15.40 -13.97 -13.49
C VAL A 274 15.27 -15.49 -13.27
N LYS A 275 14.43 -16.13 -14.06
CA LYS A 275 14.52 -17.55 -14.42
C LYS A 275 14.56 -17.60 -15.95
N GLY A 276 15.72 -17.41 -16.49
CA GLY A 276 16.06 -17.59 -17.89
C GLY A 276 17.55 -17.73 -18.01
#